data_d94070b01b1cb86c118a9b99339216e1
#
_entry.id   d94070b01b1cb86c118a9b99339216e1
#
_cell.length_a   1.000
_cell.length_b   1.000
_cell.length_c   1.000
_cell.angle_alpha   90.00
_cell.angle_beta   90.00
_cell.angle_gamma   90.00
#
_symmetry.space_group_name_H-M   'P 1'
#
loop_
_entity.id
_entity.type
_entity.pdbx_description
1 polymer ?
#
loop_
_entity_poly.entity_id
_entity_poly.type
_entity_poly.pdbx_seq_one_letter_code
_entity_poly.pdbx_strand_id
1 'polypeptide(L)'
;FREELRKLGEYDNTDYSYLNDVELTDYLKRDLTGLVGDERVIQQCVNQTVSRVHQSMEAFVHNMNTIHSRGGNQVVFSSINYGTDTSAEGRCVIREILNTTYEGVGNGSTAIFPIQIWKKKRGVSYLPEDPNYDLYKYACKVTARRFFPNFLNLDATYNQDADWDPQDPKRYVHEVATMGCRTRVFDNKFGPRTSIGRGNLSFTTINIVRLAIECMGIENKEERIAT
;
A
#
# COMPACT_ATOMS: atom_id res chain seq x y z
N PHE A 1 11.26 -15.21 9.12
CA PHE A 1 10.83 -15.73 10.40
C PHE A 1 10.60 -17.26 10.36
N ARG A 2 9.62 -17.77 9.60
CA ARG A 2 9.37 -19.22 9.45
C ARG A 2 10.61 -20.00 9.01
N GLU A 3 11.44 -19.42 8.16
CA GLU A 3 12.71 -20.03 7.72
C GLU A 3 13.71 -20.13 8.88
N GLU A 4 13.79 -19.12 9.74
CA GLU A 4 14.65 -19.16 10.91
C GLU A 4 14.15 -20.17 11.95
N LEU A 5 12.83 -20.26 12.16
CA LEU A 5 12.23 -21.31 12.99
C LEU A 5 12.52 -22.71 12.46
N ARG A 6 12.46 -22.91 11.13
CA ARG A 6 12.85 -24.20 10.52
C ARG A 6 14.30 -24.58 10.79
N LYS A 7 15.22 -23.61 10.75
CA LYS A 7 16.63 -23.83 11.07
C LYS A 7 16.84 -24.23 12.53
N LEU A 8 15.99 -23.75 13.41
CA LEU A 8 15.97 -24.15 14.82
C LEU A 8 15.33 -25.52 15.07
N GLY A 9 14.72 -26.14 14.05
CA GLY A 9 14.09 -27.46 14.14
C GLY A 9 12.70 -27.46 14.79
N GLU A 10 12.12 -26.28 15.04
CA GLU A 10 10.89 -26.12 15.82
C GLU A 10 9.78 -25.40 15.03
N TYR A 11 9.67 -25.71 13.76
CA TYR A 11 8.63 -25.13 12.92
C TYR A 11 7.28 -25.80 13.21
N ASP A 12 6.34 -25.01 13.68
CA ASP A 12 4.93 -25.34 13.64
C ASP A 12 4.23 -24.60 12.51
N ASN A 13 3.03 -25.03 12.16
CA ASN A 13 2.26 -24.50 11.04
C ASN A 13 1.30 -23.39 11.50
N THR A 14 1.57 -22.74 12.61
CA THR A 14 0.71 -21.71 13.21
C THR A 14 0.61 -20.51 12.27
N ASP A 15 -0.60 -20.06 12.02
CA ASP A 15 -0.87 -18.85 11.27
C ASP A 15 -0.88 -17.66 12.25
N TYR A 16 0.08 -16.78 12.08
CA TYR A 16 0.27 -15.61 12.93
C TYR A 16 -0.38 -14.33 12.36
N SER A 17 -1.10 -14.43 11.26
CA SER A 17 -1.73 -13.28 10.60
C SER A 17 -2.83 -12.59 11.42
N TYR A 18 -3.33 -13.24 12.46
CA TYR A 18 -4.39 -12.72 13.34
C TYR A 18 -3.89 -11.79 14.46
N LEU A 19 -2.60 -11.60 14.62
CA LEU A 19 -2.02 -10.79 15.69
C LEU A 19 -1.94 -9.32 15.29
N ASN A 20 -2.89 -8.55 15.75
CA ASN A 20 -3.11 -7.18 15.30
C ASN A 20 -2.39 -6.11 16.14
N ASP A 21 -2.12 -6.36 17.41
CA ASP A 21 -1.81 -5.30 18.38
C ASP A 21 -0.34 -5.24 18.82
N VAL A 22 0.52 -6.06 18.22
CA VAL A 22 1.88 -6.22 18.72
C VAL A 22 2.87 -5.80 17.65
N GLU A 23 3.85 -5.01 18.04
CA GLU A 23 5.05 -4.83 17.23
C GLU A 23 5.60 -6.20 16.85
N LEU A 24 5.91 -6.41 15.57
CA LEU A 24 6.44 -7.68 15.09
C LEU A 24 7.62 -8.18 15.94
N THR A 25 8.46 -7.26 16.38
CA THR A 25 9.61 -7.54 17.24
C THR A 25 9.20 -8.15 18.58
N ASP A 26 8.21 -7.56 19.25
CA ASP A 26 7.76 -8.03 20.57
C ASP A 26 7.00 -9.35 20.45
N TYR A 27 6.26 -9.51 19.36
CA TYR A 27 5.59 -10.75 19.04
C TYR A 27 6.59 -11.89 18.81
N LEU A 28 7.57 -11.69 17.94
CA LEU A 28 8.61 -12.70 17.69
C LEU A 28 9.38 -13.06 18.94
N LYS A 29 9.68 -12.08 19.80
CA LYS A 29 10.34 -12.34 21.08
C LYS A 29 9.50 -13.23 21.99
N ARG A 30 8.21 -12.95 22.14
CA ARG A 30 7.32 -13.75 23.02
C ARG A 30 7.21 -15.19 22.54
N ASP A 31 6.99 -15.37 21.26
CA ASP A 31 6.80 -16.68 20.67
C ASP A 31 8.07 -17.54 20.73
N LEU A 32 9.21 -16.93 20.46
CA LEU A 32 10.48 -17.62 20.51
C LEU A 32 10.99 -17.87 21.94
N THR A 33 10.56 -17.11 22.93
CA THR A 33 10.97 -17.32 24.33
C THR A 33 10.51 -18.68 24.88
N GLY A 34 9.40 -19.21 24.39
CA GLY A 34 8.93 -20.56 24.73
C GLY A 34 9.68 -21.70 24.03
N LEU A 35 10.31 -21.40 22.88
CA LEU A 35 10.98 -22.38 22.01
C LEU A 35 12.49 -22.39 22.19
N VAL A 36 13.08 -21.23 22.46
CA VAL A 36 14.53 -21.03 22.55
C VAL A 36 14.84 -20.33 23.87
N GLY A 37 15.59 -20.97 24.75
CA GLY A 37 15.96 -20.44 26.07
C GLY A 37 16.99 -19.29 26.02
N ASP A 38 17.59 -18.99 24.87
CA ASP A 38 18.62 -17.97 24.74
C ASP A 38 18.07 -16.73 24.04
N GLU A 39 17.90 -15.64 24.79
CA GLU A 39 17.41 -14.36 24.32
C GLU A 39 18.29 -13.76 23.20
N ARG A 40 19.58 -14.06 23.15
CA ARG A 40 20.47 -13.59 22.09
C ARG A 40 20.12 -14.20 20.75
N VAL A 41 19.78 -15.49 20.73
CA VAL A 41 19.33 -16.18 19.51
C VAL A 41 18.01 -15.59 19.03
N ILE A 42 17.07 -15.37 19.96
CA ILE A 42 15.78 -14.73 19.65
C ILE A 42 16.01 -13.34 19.00
N GLN A 43 16.83 -12.51 19.63
CA GLN A 43 17.11 -11.16 19.11
C GLN A 43 17.80 -11.22 17.74
N GLN A 44 18.69 -12.17 17.52
CA GLN A 44 19.35 -12.36 16.22
C GLN A 44 18.33 -12.77 15.14
N CYS A 45 17.41 -13.69 15.42
CA CYS A 45 16.36 -14.09 14.48
C CYS A 45 15.43 -12.91 14.12
N VAL A 46 15.04 -12.11 15.10
CA VAL A 46 14.25 -10.90 14.90
C VAL A 46 15.00 -9.93 13.97
N ASN A 47 16.24 -9.62 14.30
CA ASN A 47 17.04 -8.66 13.52
C ASN A 47 17.24 -9.14 12.07
N GLN A 48 17.53 -10.43 11.88
CA GLN A 48 17.68 -10.99 10.54
C GLN A 48 16.38 -10.96 9.74
N THR A 49 15.24 -11.24 10.39
CA THR A 49 13.93 -11.20 9.73
C THR A 49 13.62 -9.78 9.26
N VAL A 50 13.73 -8.80 10.13
CA VAL A 50 13.49 -7.38 9.78
C VAL A 50 14.44 -6.92 8.68
N SER A 51 15.73 -7.25 8.79
CA SER A 51 16.74 -6.90 7.79
C SER A 51 16.43 -7.50 6.41
N ARG A 52 15.95 -8.75 6.35
CA ARG A 52 15.54 -9.37 5.09
C ARG A 52 14.30 -8.73 4.49
N VAL A 53 13.33 -8.34 5.31
CA VAL A 53 12.16 -7.60 4.84
C VAL A 53 12.58 -6.26 4.28
N HIS A 54 13.45 -5.52 4.97
CA HIS A 54 14.00 -4.26 4.50
C HIS A 54 14.70 -4.41 3.14
N GLN A 55 15.64 -5.35 3.03
CA GLN A 55 16.36 -5.63 1.77
C GLN A 55 15.41 -6.03 0.62
N SER A 56 14.34 -6.76 0.95
CA SER A 56 13.33 -7.15 -0.04
C SER A 56 12.55 -5.94 -0.55
N MET A 57 12.21 -5.00 0.34
CA MET A 57 11.53 -3.77 -0.04
C MET A 57 12.44 -2.83 -0.83
N GLU A 58 13.72 -2.73 -0.44
CA GLU A 58 14.73 -1.98 -1.19
C GLU A 58 14.89 -2.55 -2.62
N ALA A 59 15.07 -3.86 -2.73
CA ALA A 59 15.16 -4.54 -4.02
C ALA A 59 13.90 -4.35 -4.87
N PHE A 60 12.71 -4.42 -4.25
CA PHE A 60 11.44 -4.19 -4.92
C PHE A 60 11.35 -2.77 -5.49
N VAL A 61 11.60 -1.75 -4.69
CA VAL A 61 11.56 -0.34 -5.14
C VAL A 61 12.62 -0.10 -6.22
N HIS A 62 13.84 -0.60 -6.02
CA HIS A 62 14.91 -0.48 -7.01
C HIS A 62 14.53 -1.11 -8.35
N ASN A 63 14.03 -2.34 -8.33
CA ASN A 63 13.64 -3.08 -9.53
C ASN A 63 12.50 -2.38 -10.28
N MET A 64 11.50 -1.82 -9.56
CA MET A 64 10.41 -1.09 -10.21
C MET A 64 10.88 0.17 -10.93
N ASN A 65 12.04 0.72 -10.59
CA ASN A 65 12.61 1.91 -11.22
C ASN A 65 13.69 1.61 -12.28
N THR A 66 14.24 0.41 -12.31
CA THR A 66 15.39 0.06 -13.16
C THR A 66 15.11 -1.03 -14.19
N ILE A 67 14.14 -1.90 -13.96
CA ILE A 67 13.84 -2.99 -14.89
C ILE A 67 12.95 -2.49 -16.02
N HIS A 68 13.51 -2.45 -17.22
CA HIS A 68 12.81 -2.12 -18.46
C HIS A 68 12.21 -3.38 -19.09
N SER A 69 10.97 -3.70 -18.72
CA SER A 69 10.27 -4.90 -19.21
C SER A 69 9.34 -4.64 -20.40
N ARG A 70 9.22 -3.38 -20.84
CA ARG A 70 8.43 -2.98 -22.02
C ARG A 70 9.32 -2.63 -23.20
N GLY A 71 8.80 -2.85 -24.41
CA GLY A 71 9.44 -2.37 -25.63
C GLY A 71 9.71 -0.85 -25.60
N GLY A 72 10.78 -0.41 -26.24
CA GLY A 72 11.19 0.99 -26.22
C GLY A 72 11.85 1.47 -24.92
N ASN A 73 12.41 0.56 -24.14
CA ASN A 73 13.19 0.90 -22.93
C ASN A 73 12.36 1.62 -21.84
N GLN A 74 11.08 1.28 -21.72
CA GLN A 74 10.17 1.90 -20.77
C GLN A 74 10.08 1.10 -19.47
N VAL A 75 10.13 1.79 -18.34
CA VAL A 75 9.81 1.22 -17.02
C VAL A 75 8.32 0.89 -16.95
N VAL A 76 7.97 -0.22 -16.31
CA VAL A 76 6.56 -0.60 -16.10
C VAL A 76 5.91 0.36 -15.12
N PHE A 77 4.81 0.98 -15.55
CA PHE A 77 3.99 1.81 -14.68
C PHE A 77 3.29 0.94 -13.65
N SER A 78 3.72 1.02 -12.40
CA SER A 78 3.27 0.19 -11.29
C SER A 78 2.74 1.02 -10.14
N SER A 79 1.81 0.47 -9.38
CA SER A 79 1.29 1.06 -8.14
C SER A 79 1.01 0.00 -7.09
N ILE A 80 1.13 0.39 -5.82
CA ILE A 80 0.76 -0.43 -4.67
C ILE A 80 -0.19 0.34 -3.76
N ASN A 81 -1.16 -0.38 -3.18
CA ASN A 81 -2.11 0.15 -2.22
C ASN A 81 -1.93 -0.58 -0.90
N TYR A 82 -1.75 0.16 0.19
CA TYR A 82 -1.50 -0.40 1.52
C TYR A 82 -1.99 0.54 2.63
N GLY A 83 -1.84 0.14 3.90
CA GLY A 83 -2.17 0.96 5.06
C GLY A 83 -3.30 0.41 5.93
N THR A 84 -4.06 -0.59 5.44
CA THR A 84 -5.19 -1.18 6.16
C THR A 84 -4.87 -2.51 6.84
N ASP A 85 -3.74 -3.13 6.54
CA ASP A 85 -3.30 -4.33 7.22
C ASP A 85 -2.78 -3.99 8.62
N THR A 86 -3.41 -4.58 9.65
CA THR A 86 -3.08 -4.38 11.06
C THR A 86 -2.35 -5.57 11.67
N SER A 87 -2.09 -6.62 10.89
CA SER A 87 -1.27 -7.75 11.35
C SER A 87 0.18 -7.31 11.62
N ALA A 88 0.85 -8.02 12.51
CA ALA A 88 2.25 -7.72 12.85
C ALA A 88 3.16 -7.79 11.62
N GLU A 89 2.94 -8.78 10.75
CA GLU A 89 3.67 -8.96 9.50
C GLU A 89 3.38 -7.85 8.50
N GLY A 90 2.10 -7.53 8.30
CA GLY A 90 1.68 -6.44 7.41
C GLY A 90 2.23 -5.09 7.85
N ARG A 91 2.18 -4.79 9.15
CA ARG A 91 2.77 -3.58 9.74
C ARG A 91 4.29 -3.52 9.53
N CYS A 92 4.99 -4.65 9.66
CA CYS A 92 6.43 -4.72 9.37
C CYS A 92 6.72 -4.40 7.90
N VAL A 93 6.00 -5.01 6.96
CA VAL A 93 6.15 -4.73 5.52
C VAL A 93 5.84 -3.27 5.19
N ILE A 94 4.76 -2.72 5.76
CA ILE A 94 4.39 -1.31 5.59
C ILE A 94 5.50 -0.39 6.12
N ARG A 95 6.07 -0.69 7.28
CA ARG A 95 7.17 0.09 7.86
C ARG A 95 8.39 0.07 6.96
N GLU A 96 8.77 -1.09 6.46
CA GLU A 96 9.98 -1.23 5.66
C GLU A 96 9.84 -0.63 4.25
N ILE A 97 8.66 -0.68 3.63
CA ILE A 97 8.44 0.07 2.37
C ILE A 97 8.50 1.58 2.58
N LEU A 98 8.00 2.07 3.73
CA LEU A 98 8.12 3.49 4.09
C LEU A 98 9.56 3.89 4.38
N ASN A 99 10.35 3.04 5.08
CA ASN A 99 11.77 3.25 5.34
C ASN A 99 12.54 3.37 4.03
N THR A 100 12.41 2.39 3.16
CA THR A 100 13.06 2.37 1.84
C THR A 100 12.68 3.60 1.00
N THR A 101 11.40 3.98 1.04
CA THR A 101 10.93 5.18 0.33
C THR A 101 11.56 6.45 0.92
N TYR A 102 11.66 6.54 2.25
CA TYR A 102 12.26 7.68 2.94
C TYR A 102 13.75 7.82 2.63
N GLU A 103 14.49 6.72 2.59
CA GLU A 103 15.91 6.66 2.25
C GLU A 103 16.14 7.01 0.78
N GLY A 104 15.30 6.50 -0.11
CA GLY A 104 15.38 6.69 -1.56
C GLY A 104 16.26 5.65 -2.24
N VAL A 105 16.37 5.74 -3.56
CA VAL A 105 17.14 4.82 -4.38
C VAL A 105 18.52 5.39 -4.76
N GLY A 106 19.50 4.52 -4.89
CA GLY A 106 20.86 4.90 -5.24
C GLY A 106 21.46 5.92 -4.26
N ASN A 107 21.79 7.11 -4.73
CA ASN A 107 22.35 8.19 -3.90
C ASN A 107 21.28 8.97 -3.12
N GLY A 108 20.18 8.36 -2.74
CA GLY A 108 19.09 8.99 -2.01
C GLY A 108 18.09 9.74 -2.90
N SER A 109 18.03 9.41 -4.19
CA SER A 109 17.03 9.97 -5.11
C SER A 109 15.63 9.45 -4.82
N THR A 110 14.62 10.26 -5.09
CA THR A 110 13.23 9.83 -4.92
C THR A 110 12.86 8.80 -5.99
N ALA A 111 12.39 7.63 -5.56
CA ALA A 111 11.85 6.61 -6.44
C ALA A 111 10.52 7.11 -7.06
N ILE A 112 10.31 6.82 -8.35
CA ILE A 112 9.06 7.19 -9.05
C ILE A 112 8.06 6.03 -8.95
N PHE A 113 8.54 4.80 -9.04
CA PHE A 113 7.74 3.59 -8.99
C PHE A 113 8.13 2.67 -7.82
N PRO A 114 7.20 1.88 -7.31
CA PRO A 114 5.76 1.94 -7.60
C PRO A 114 5.13 3.23 -7.05
N ILE A 115 4.09 3.72 -7.71
CA ILE A 115 3.23 4.76 -7.12
C ILE A 115 2.58 4.19 -5.87
N GLN A 116 2.79 4.83 -4.74
CA GLN A 116 2.35 4.33 -3.44
C GLN A 116 1.08 5.04 -3.00
N ILE A 117 0.09 4.27 -2.58
CA ILE A 117 -1.21 4.75 -2.11
C ILE A 117 -1.46 4.24 -0.70
N TRP A 118 -1.48 5.15 0.24
CA TRP A 118 -1.90 4.88 1.61
C TRP A 118 -3.43 4.91 1.70
N LYS A 119 -4.04 3.81 2.09
CA LYS A 119 -5.47 3.74 2.37
C LYS A 119 -5.72 4.18 3.81
N LYS A 120 -6.41 5.29 3.99
CA LYS A 120 -6.75 5.85 5.28
C LYS A 120 -8.19 5.46 5.67
N LYS A 121 -8.38 4.91 6.88
CA LYS A 121 -9.69 4.50 7.40
C LYS A 121 -9.79 4.68 8.90
N ARG A 122 -10.98 5.11 9.37
CA ARG A 122 -11.30 5.16 10.80
C ARG A 122 -11.31 3.77 11.41
N GLY A 123 -10.83 3.63 12.65
CA GLY A 123 -10.65 2.35 13.32
C GLY A 123 -9.41 1.57 12.85
N VAL A 124 -8.65 2.09 11.87
CA VAL A 124 -7.42 1.48 11.38
C VAL A 124 -6.23 2.42 11.47
N SER A 125 -6.35 3.66 10.99
CA SER A 125 -5.21 4.58 10.89
C SER A 125 -5.57 6.06 10.99
N TYR A 126 -6.77 6.39 11.46
CA TYR A 126 -7.27 7.77 11.47
C TYR A 126 -7.03 8.48 12.81
N LEU A 127 -7.34 7.83 13.93
CA LEU A 127 -7.30 8.37 15.28
C LEU A 127 -6.06 7.87 16.03
N PRO A 128 -5.60 8.60 17.07
CA PRO A 128 -4.42 8.20 17.86
C PRO A 128 -4.49 6.79 18.46
N GLU A 129 -5.68 6.31 18.77
CA GLU A 129 -5.97 5.00 19.30
C GLU A 129 -6.01 3.89 18.24
N ASP A 130 -6.02 4.24 16.96
CA ASP A 130 -6.09 3.26 15.87
C ASP A 130 -4.76 2.50 15.72
N PRO A 131 -4.80 1.19 15.39
CA PRO A 131 -3.62 0.31 15.40
C PRO A 131 -2.51 0.74 14.43
N ASN A 132 -2.82 1.39 13.32
CA ASN A 132 -1.86 1.86 12.32
C ASN A 132 -1.65 3.39 12.34
N TYR A 133 -2.04 4.08 13.41
CA TYR A 133 -1.88 5.53 13.48
C TYR A 133 -0.41 5.98 13.50
N ASP A 134 0.46 5.23 14.16
CA ASP A 134 1.90 5.47 14.19
C ASP A 134 2.51 5.39 12.77
N LEU A 135 2.13 4.37 12.01
CA LEU A 135 2.54 4.19 10.61
C LEU A 135 1.94 5.28 9.70
N TYR A 136 0.71 5.72 9.97
CA TYR A 136 0.10 6.84 9.25
C TYR A 136 0.89 8.15 9.47
N LYS A 137 1.26 8.47 10.71
CA LYS A 137 2.13 9.62 10.99
C LYS A 137 3.48 9.51 10.25
N TYR A 138 4.03 8.31 10.25
CA TYR A 138 5.27 8.07 9.53
C TYR A 138 5.08 8.21 8.00
N ALA A 139 4.01 7.70 7.44
CA ALA A 139 3.66 7.90 6.03
C ALA A 139 3.55 9.40 5.67
N CYS A 140 2.93 10.22 6.54
CA CYS A 140 2.89 11.67 6.35
C CYS A 140 4.31 12.30 6.33
N LYS A 141 5.19 11.87 7.22
CA LYS A 141 6.59 12.31 7.25
C LYS A 141 7.34 11.93 5.96
N VAL A 142 7.13 10.69 5.48
CA VAL A 142 7.73 10.21 4.24
C VAL A 142 7.22 11.04 3.06
N THR A 143 5.90 11.28 2.97
CA THR A 143 5.30 12.09 1.91
C THR A 143 5.84 13.52 1.91
N ALA A 144 6.03 14.13 3.07
CA ALA A 144 6.61 15.47 3.17
C ALA A 144 8.02 15.57 2.58
N ARG A 145 8.76 14.46 2.55
CA ARG A 145 10.12 14.41 1.98
C ARG A 145 10.17 13.91 0.54
N ARG A 146 9.30 12.94 0.20
CA ARG A 146 9.40 12.13 -1.03
C ARG A 146 8.22 12.24 -1.97
N PHE A 147 7.17 12.96 -1.58
CA PHE A 147 5.89 13.06 -2.30
C PHE A 147 5.09 11.75 -2.39
N PHE A 148 5.54 10.68 -1.77
CA PHE A 148 4.87 9.40 -1.60
C PHE A 148 4.84 8.97 -0.14
N PRO A 149 3.83 8.18 0.28
CA PRO A 149 2.64 7.76 -0.46
C PRO A 149 1.61 8.89 -0.68
N ASN A 150 0.76 8.74 -1.70
CA ASN A 150 -0.49 9.48 -1.82
C ASN A 150 -1.53 8.88 -0.87
N PHE A 151 -2.56 9.65 -0.50
CA PHE A 151 -3.57 9.20 0.46
C PHE A 151 -4.92 8.99 -0.19
N LEU A 152 -5.52 7.80 0.03
CA LEU A 152 -6.87 7.45 -0.37
C LEU A 152 -7.75 7.37 0.87
N ASN A 153 -8.77 8.23 0.96
CA ASN A 153 -9.71 8.21 2.08
C ASN A 153 -10.83 7.20 1.82
N LEU A 154 -10.81 6.08 2.54
CA LEU A 154 -11.85 5.05 2.47
C LEU A 154 -13.16 5.45 3.17
N ASP A 155 -13.12 6.49 4.00
CA ASP A 155 -14.32 6.98 4.70
C ASP A 155 -15.11 8.02 3.88
N ALA A 156 -14.61 8.43 2.71
CA ALA A 156 -15.40 9.24 1.80
C ALA A 156 -16.64 8.45 1.34
N THR A 157 -17.80 9.10 1.29
CA THR A 157 -19.11 8.44 1.04
C THR A 157 -19.10 7.56 -0.22
N TYR A 158 -18.42 7.99 -1.26
CA TYR A 158 -18.29 7.24 -2.53
C TYR A 158 -17.27 6.08 -2.47
N ASN A 159 -16.48 5.97 -1.40
CA ASN A 159 -15.52 4.89 -1.20
C ASN A 159 -15.97 3.84 -0.17
N GLN A 160 -17.03 4.13 0.56
CA GLN A 160 -17.53 3.22 1.59
C GLN A 160 -18.19 1.99 0.96
N ASP A 161 -17.99 0.85 1.61
CA ASP A 161 -18.74 -0.38 1.37
C ASP A 161 -19.44 -0.78 2.66
N ALA A 162 -20.73 -1.11 2.56
CA ALA A 162 -21.56 -1.52 3.71
C ALA A 162 -21.09 -2.88 4.28
N ASP A 163 -20.47 -3.70 3.45
CA ASP A 163 -20.02 -5.04 3.82
C ASP A 163 -18.58 -5.03 4.41
N TRP A 164 -17.96 -3.86 4.54
CA TRP A 164 -16.65 -3.76 5.14
C TRP A 164 -16.70 -3.96 6.66
N ASP A 165 -16.04 -5.01 7.15
CA ASP A 165 -15.94 -5.35 8.56
C ASP A 165 -14.47 -5.36 9.01
N PRO A 166 -14.08 -4.64 10.09
CA PRO A 166 -12.71 -4.64 10.61
C PRO A 166 -12.25 -6.03 11.08
N GLN A 167 -13.17 -6.93 11.43
CA GLN A 167 -12.87 -8.28 11.91
C GLN A 167 -12.78 -9.31 10.77
N ASP A 168 -13.23 -8.96 9.56
CA ASP A 168 -13.10 -9.88 8.44
C ASP A 168 -11.65 -9.88 7.91
N PRO A 169 -10.95 -11.03 7.93
CA PRO A 169 -9.60 -11.16 7.37
C PRO A 169 -9.57 -10.88 5.85
N LYS A 170 -10.72 -10.96 5.19
CA LYS A 170 -10.88 -10.64 3.76
C LYS A 170 -11.44 -9.25 3.50
N ARG A 171 -11.50 -8.38 4.49
CA ARG A 171 -12.04 -7.01 4.36
C ARG A 171 -11.43 -6.21 3.19
N TYR A 172 -10.23 -6.56 2.74
CA TYR A 172 -9.58 -5.93 1.60
C TYR A 172 -10.38 -6.07 0.29
N VAL A 173 -11.27 -7.07 0.18
CA VAL A 173 -12.16 -7.25 -0.97
C VAL A 173 -13.17 -6.10 -1.06
N HIS A 174 -13.54 -5.53 0.08
CA HIS A 174 -14.48 -4.43 0.25
C HIS A 174 -13.81 -3.05 0.28
N GLU A 175 -12.55 -2.98 -0.12
CA GLU A 175 -11.78 -1.74 -0.15
C GLU A 175 -11.55 -1.25 -1.57
N VAL A 176 -11.81 0.03 -1.76
CA VAL A 176 -11.41 0.73 -2.99
C VAL A 176 -9.89 0.70 -3.11
N ALA A 177 -9.42 0.56 -4.33
CA ALA A 177 -8.03 0.76 -4.68
C ALA A 177 -7.89 1.76 -5.83
N THR A 178 -6.68 2.23 -6.07
CA THR A 178 -6.36 2.98 -7.25
C THR A 178 -5.36 2.22 -8.12
N MET A 179 -5.56 2.29 -9.43
CA MET A 179 -4.53 1.89 -10.40
C MET A 179 -3.78 3.15 -10.84
N GLY A 180 -2.46 3.09 -10.74
CA GLY A 180 -1.66 4.29 -10.89
C GLY A 180 -1.98 5.31 -9.80
N CYS A 181 -1.90 6.60 -10.11
CA CYS A 181 -2.03 7.66 -9.12
C CYS A 181 -3.48 8.04 -8.78
N ARG A 182 -4.45 7.79 -9.68
CA ARG A 182 -5.81 8.37 -9.54
C ARG A 182 -6.96 7.53 -10.09
N THR A 183 -6.70 6.47 -10.85
CA THR A 183 -7.78 5.65 -11.41
C THR A 183 -8.39 4.80 -10.32
N ARG A 184 -9.53 5.24 -9.81
CA ARG A 184 -10.30 4.52 -8.80
C ARG A 184 -10.88 3.25 -9.40
N VAL A 185 -10.70 2.12 -8.72
CA VAL A 185 -11.23 0.81 -9.12
C VAL A 185 -12.00 0.19 -7.96
N PHE A 186 -13.27 -0.03 -8.18
CA PHE A 186 -14.14 -0.67 -7.21
C PHE A 186 -15.49 -1.05 -7.83
N ASP A 187 -16.25 -0.06 -8.33
CA ASP A 187 -17.59 -0.30 -8.86
C ASP A 187 -17.56 -1.13 -10.14
N ASN A 188 -18.53 -2.01 -10.28
CA ASN A 188 -18.70 -2.86 -11.44
C ASN A 188 -20.19 -2.95 -11.79
N LYS A 189 -20.54 -2.58 -13.02
CA LYS A 189 -21.91 -2.65 -13.52
C LYS A 189 -22.38 -4.09 -13.75
N PHE A 190 -21.45 -5.00 -14.04
CA PHE A 190 -21.76 -6.35 -14.53
C PHE A 190 -21.20 -7.48 -13.65
N GLY A 191 -20.76 -7.16 -12.44
CA GLY A 191 -20.19 -8.15 -11.53
C GLY A 191 -20.03 -7.62 -10.11
N PRO A 192 -19.31 -8.35 -9.25
CA PRO A 192 -19.15 -7.97 -7.86
C PRO A 192 -18.39 -6.64 -7.73
N ARG A 193 -18.75 -5.89 -6.73
CA ARG A 193 -18.11 -4.64 -6.34
C ARG A 193 -16.81 -4.97 -5.59
N THR A 194 -15.69 -4.90 -6.28
CA THR A 194 -14.35 -5.19 -5.71
C THR A 194 -13.26 -4.53 -6.53
N SER A 195 -12.12 -4.27 -5.92
CA SER A 195 -10.91 -3.78 -6.60
C SER A 195 -10.04 -4.89 -7.19
N ILE A 196 -10.35 -6.15 -6.91
CA ILE A 196 -9.54 -7.31 -7.33
C ILE A 196 -9.84 -7.70 -8.77
N GLY A 197 -8.81 -8.13 -9.51
CA GLY A 197 -8.94 -8.61 -10.88
C GLY A 197 -9.32 -7.54 -11.89
N ARG A 198 -9.01 -6.28 -11.61
CA ARG A 198 -9.29 -5.14 -12.49
C ARG A 198 -8.11 -4.82 -13.39
N GLY A 199 -8.41 -4.19 -14.54
CA GLY A 199 -7.43 -3.74 -15.50
C GLY A 199 -7.94 -2.58 -16.33
N ASN A 200 -7.02 -1.84 -16.96
CA ASN A 200 -7.35 -0.81 -17.95
C ASN A 200 -7.56 -1.47 -19.30
N LEU A 201 -8.74 -1.32 -19.88
CA LEU A 201 -9.07 -1.86 -21.20
C LEU A 201 -8.91 -0.81 -22.32
N SER A 202 -9.18 0.45 -22.02
CA SER A 202 -9.12 1.53 -22.99
C SER A 202 -8.95 2.89 -22.30
N PHE A 203 -8.65 3.93 -23.10
CA PHE A 203 -8.74 5.32 -22.63
C PHE A 203 -9.87 6.01 -23.38
N THR A 204 -10.49 6.96 -22.69
CA THR A 204 -11.39 7.93 -23.32
C THR A 204 -10.77 9.30 -23.18
N THR A 205 -10.53 9.98 -24.29
CA THR A 205 -9.97 11.32 -24.32
C THR A 205 -11.03 12.31 -24.76
N ILE A 206 -11.23 13.35 -23.98
CA ILE A 206 -12.08 14.49 -24.35
C ILE A 206 -11.17 15.57 -24.94
N ASN A 207 -11.39 15.94 -26.19
CA ASN A 207 -10.65 17.01 -26.83
C ASN A 207 -11.28 18.36 -26.45
N ILE A 208 -10.84 18.89 -25.31
CA ILE A 208 -11.35 20.16 -24.77
C ILE A 208 -11.09 21.33 -25.73
N VAL A 209 -9.99 21.31 -26.48
CA VAL A 209 -9.66 22.35 -27.45
C VAL A 209 -10.70 22.37 -28.58
N ARG A 210 -11.07 21.21 -29.11
CA ARG A 210 -12.11 21.08 -30.11
C ARG A 210 -13.46 21.59 -29.59
N LEU A 211 -13.85 21.16 -28.39
CA LEU A 211 -15.10 21.64 -27.78
C LEU A 211 -15.10 23.16 -27.61
N ALA A 212 -13.99 23.74 -27.14
CA ALA A 212 -13.87 25.18 -27.01
C ALA A 212 -14.03 25.89 -28.37
N ILE A 213 -13.44 25.36 -29.44
CA ILE A 213 -13.58 25.92 -30.79
C ILE A 213 -15.03 25.81 -31.30
N GLU A 214 -15.66 24.67 -31.12
CA GLU A 214 -17.06 24.44 -31.50
C GLU A 214 -18.01 25.39 -30.77
N CYS A 215 -17.73 25.72 -29.51
CA CYS A 215 -18.52 26.65 -28.70
C CYS A 215 -18.19 28.13 -28.95
N MET A 216 -17.17 28.47 -29.75
CA MET A 216 -16.80 29.90 -30.01
C MET A 216 -17.87 30.70 -30.71
N GLY A 217 -18.75 30.05 -31.49
CA GLY A 217 -19.88 30.67 -32.15
C GLY A 217 -21.09 30.98 -31.27
N ILE A 218 -21.08 30.55 -30.04
CA ILE A 218 -22.16 30.76 -29.08
C ILE A 218 -21.91 32.08 -28.34
N GLU A 219 -22.75 33.10 -28.59
CA GLU A 219 -22.60 34.44 -28.03
C GLU A 219 -22.91 34.46 -26.51
N ASN A 220 -23.92 33.70 -26.08
CA ASN A 220 -24.30 33.64 -24.70
C ASN A 220 -23.29 32.80 -23.89
N LYS A 221 -22.66 33.42 -22.90
CA LYS A 221 -21.61 32.79 -22.08
C LYS A 221 -22.16 31.61 -21.25
N GLU A 222 -23.37 31.72 -20.72
CA GLU A 222 -23.99 30.66 -19.90
C GLU A 222 -24.34 29.45 -20.77
N GLU A 223 -24.88 29.66 -21.96
CA GLU A 223 -25.15 28.61 -22.92
C GLU A 223 -23.85 27.93 -23.39
N ARG A 224 -22.79 28.70 -23.62
CA ARG A 224 -21.46 28.19 -23.99
C ARG A 224 -20.84 27.27 -22.92
N ILE A 225 -21.14 27.52 -21.67
CA ILE A 225 -20.66 26.68 -20.56
C ILE A 225 -21.52 25.42 -20.39
N ALA A 226 -22.80 25.50 -20.75
CA ALA A 226 -23.75 24.39 -20.65
C ALA A 226 -23.67 23.36 -21.80
N THR A 227 -23.05 23.73 -22.90
CA THR A 227 -22.82 22.87 -24.07
C THR A 227 -21.51 22.10 -23.95
#